data_f04e1b833f0701d716e83925a379caa3
#
_entry.id   f04e1b833f0701d716e83925a379caa3
#
_cell.length_a   1.000
_cell.length_b   1.000
_cell.length_c   1.000
_cell.angle_alpha   90.00
_cell.angle_beta   90.00
_cell.angle_gamma   90.00
#
_symmetry.space_group_name_H-M   'P 1'
#
loop_
_entity.id
_entity.type
_entity.pdbx_description
1 polymer ?
#
loop_
_entity_poly.entity_id
_entity_poly.type
_entity_poly.pdbx_seq_one_letter_code
_entity_poly.pdbx_strand_id
1 'polypeptide(L)'
;MNHPPRIGCLIMAAGNASRFGSNKLAAKVDGKMLIEHALETVPREEFARVTVVTQYDEVLVLARRFGFTVLVNPFPEWGASHTVRLGTEAMADCDAILYQVADQPLLRRESVRAEVEFFRRHPDRIVAMGHGGVRGNPCIFPARYFPELTALEGDHGGSAVIRRHEDALTLFEISPDELRDVDT
;
A
#
# COMPACT_ATOMS: atom_id res chain seq x y z
N MET A 1 -26.05 -2.00 -14.39
CA MET A 1 -25.03 -1.10 -14.94
C MET A 1 -23.72 -1.29 -14.19
N ASN A 2 -22.69 -1.67 -14.93
CA ASN A 2 -21.40 -1.89 -14.32
C ASN A 2 -20.64 -0.56 -14.26
N HIS A 3 -20.60 0.05 -13.12
CA HIS A 3 -19.72 1.18 -12.88
C HIS A 3 -18.29 0.68 -12.71
N PRO A 4 -17.28 1.45 -13.16
CA PRO A 4 -15.90 1.13 -12.83
C PRO A 4 -15.74 1.03 -11.32
N PRO A 5 -14.96 0.07 -10.79
CA PRO A 5 -14.79 -0.04 -9.35
C PRO A 5 -14.15 1.23 -8.79
N ARG A 6 -14.65 1.67 -7.64
CA ARG A 6 -14.02 2.76 -6.87
C ARG A 6 -12.87 2.16 -6.07
N ILE A 7 -11.68 2.59 -6.40
CA ILE A 7 -10.45 2.05 -5.80
C ILE A 7 -9.82 3.09 -4.89
N GLY A 8 -9.57 2.72 -3.64
CA GLY A 8 -8.79 3.53 -2.72
C GLY A 8 -7.32 3.16 -2.80
N CYS A 9 -6.46 4.06 -2.34
CA CYS A 9 -5.04 3.81 -2.19
C CYS A 9 -4.65 4.04 -0.74
N LEU A 10 -4.09 3.03 -0.10
CA LEU A 10 -3.56 3.13 1.25
C LEU A 10 -2.04 3.07 1.19
N ILE A 11 -1.39 4.12 1.68
CA ILE A 11 0.06 4.14 1.84
C ILE A 11 0.36 3.86 3.30
N MET A 12 1.04 2.74 3.55
CA MET A 12 1.40 2.27 4.88
C MET A 12 2.76 2.86 5.27
N ALA A 13 2.74 3.86 6.13
CA ALA A 13 3.91 4.66 6.48
C ALA A 13 4.08 4.79 8.01
N ALA A 14 3.62 3.79 8.77
CA ALA A 14 3.64 3.81 10.23
C ALA A 14 4.55 2.74 10.84
N GLY A 15 5.36 2.06 10.05
CA GLY A 15 6.26 1.01 10.53
C GLY A 15 7.29 1.54 11.51
N ASN A 16 7.69 0.70 12.48
CA ASN A 16 8.74 1.04 13.43
C ASN A 16 10.11 0.95 12.75
N ALA A 17 10.97 1.93 13.01
CA ALA A 17 12.29 2.06 12.40
C ALA A 17 13.39 1.52 13.31
N SER A 18 13.17 0.38 13.95
CA SER A 18 14.09 -0.16 14.95
C SER A 18 15.52 -0.37 14.44
N ARG A 19 15.65 -0.74 13.15
CA ARG A 19 16.96 -0.96 12.53
C ARG A 19 17.75 0.33 12.31
N PHE A 20 17.06 1.47 12.21
CA PHE A 20 17.67 2.77 11.94
C PHE A 20 17.75 3.65 13.18
N GLY A 21 17.14 3.24 14.30
CA GLY A 21 17.04 4.06 15.50
C GLY A 21 16.25 5.34 15.32
N SER A 22 15.67 5.57 14.12
CA SER A 22 14.91 6.76 13.78
C SER A 22 13.97 6.41 12.64
N ASN A 23 13.23 7.40 12.12
CA ASN A 23 12.31 7.19 11.02
C ASN A 23 13.05 6.76 9.74
N LYS A 24 12.95 5.48 9.38
CA LYS A 24 13.50 4.93 8.14
C LYS A 24 13.01 5.69 6.91
N LEU A 25 11.75 6.13 6.92
CA LEU A 25 11.12 6.78 5.77
C LEU A 25 11.69 8.17 5.47
N ALA A 26 12.41 8.76 6.42
CA ALA A 26 13.15 10.00 6.21
C ALA A 26 14.53 9.77 5.61
N ALA A 27 14.97 8.53 5.49
CA ALA A 27 16.24 8.20 4.84
C ALA A 27 16.18 8.60 3.37
N LYS A 28 17.27 9.15 2.86
CA LYS A 28 17.32 9.63 1.47
C LYS A 28 17.88 8.58 0.52
N VAL A 29 17.20 8.44 -0.62
CA VAL A 29 17.65 7.67 -1.77
C VAL A 29 17.56 8.59 -2.97
N ASP A 30 18.68 8.77 -3.67
CA ASP A 30 18.79 9.69 -4.83
C ASP A 30 18.32 11.10 -4.49
N GLY A 31 18.69 11.60 -3.31
CA GLY A 31 18.41 12.96 -2.88
C GLY A 31 17.03 13.22 -2.33
N LYS A 32 16.14 12.22 -2.32
CA LYS A 32 14.78 12.32 -1.78
C LYS A 32 14.56 11.32 -0.67
N MET A 33 13.72 11.69 0.30
CA MET A 33 13.30 10.75 1.34
C MET A 33 12.50 9.60 0.74
N LEU A 34 12.60 8.40 1.32
CA LEU A 34 11.81 7.24 0.89
C LEU A 34 10.32 7.57 0.79
N ILE A 35 9.80 8.29 1.78
CA ILE A 35 8.38 8.67 1.77
C ILE A 35 8.05 9.59 0.59
N GLU A 36 8.95 10.46 0.16
CA GLU A 36 8.72 11.30 -1.02
C GLU A 36 8.59 10.45 -2.29
N HIS A 37 9.47 9.45 -2.44
CA HIS A 37 9.37 8.51 -3.55
C HIS A 37 8.01 7.81 -3.56
N ALA A 38 7.56 7.33 -2.40
CA ALA A 38 6.29 6.63 -2.28
C ALA A 38 5.10 7.52 -2.67
N LEU A 39 5.08 8.75 -2.18
CA LEU A 39 3.98 9.67 -2.47
C LEU A 39 3.95 10.09 -3.95
N GLU A 40 5.11 10.32 -4.56
CA GLU A 40 5.21 10.68 -5.97
C GLU A 40 4.83 9.53 -6.92
N THR A 41 4.90 8.30 -6.44
CA THR A 41 4.57 7.11 -7.24
C THR A 41 3.06 6.91 -7.39
N VAL A 42 2.24 7.60 -6.59
CA VAL A 42 0.79 7.44 -6.63
C VAL A 42 0.19 8.14 -7.85
N PRO A 43 -0.46 7.41 -8.80
CA PRO A 43 -1.25 8.02 -9.84
C PRO A 43 -2.59 8.48 -9.27
N ARG A 44 -2.61 9.67 -8.68
CA ARG A 44 -3.71 10.19 -7.87
C ARG A 44 -5.06 10.12 -8.59
N GLU A 45 -5.06 10.39 -9.90
CA GLU A 45 -6.26 10.42 -10.73
C GLU A 45 -6.95 9.05 -10.87
N GLU A 46 -6.24 7.97 -10.58
CA GLU A 46 -6.79 6.62 -10.66
C GLU A 46 -7.59 6.23 -9.41
N PHE A 47 -7.50 7.01 -8.35
CA PHE A 47 -8.06 6.62 -7.05
C PHE A 47 -9.18 7.56 -6.62
N ALA A 48 -10.23 6.97 -6.02
CA ALA A 48 -11.31 7.72 -5.40
C ALA A 48 -10.81 8.47 -4.15
N ARG A 49 -9.87 7.88 -3.44
CA ARG A 49 -9.27 8.46 -2.23
C ARG A 49 -7.87 7.89 -2.04
N VAL A 50 -6.95 8.74 -1.59
CA VAL A 50 -5.61 8.32 -1.17
C VAL A 50 -5.47 8.64 0.31
N THR A 51 -5.17 7.62 1.10
CA THR A 51 -5.00 7.74 2.56
C THR A 51 -3.60 7.28 2.93
N VAL A 52 -2.91 8.10 3.70
CA VAL A 52 -1.59 7.78 4.26
C VAL A 52 -1.76 7.55 5.76
N VAL A 53 -1.36 6.38 6.24
CA VAL A 53 -1.34 6.07 7.67
C VAL A 53 0.09 6.13 8.15
N THR A 54 0.37 6.96 9.14
CA THR A 54 1.71 7.21 9.66
C THR A 54 1.70 7.44 11.18
N GLN A 55 2.87 7.32 11.80
CA GLN A 55 3.12 7.76 13.17
C GLN A 55 4.04 8.98 13.22
N TYR A 56 4.57 9.42 12.07
CA TYR A 56 5.63 10.42 12.00
C TYR A 56 5.10 11.77 11.53
N ASP A 57 5.42 12.84 12.27
CA ASP A 57 4.97 14.19 11.97
C ASP A 57 5.43 14.68 10.59
N GLU A 58 6.69 14.36 10.22
CA GLU A 58 7.23 14.78 8.92
C GLU A 58 6.50 14.10 7.76
N VAL A 59 6.06 12.87 7.93
CA VAL A 59 5.26 12.17 6.91
C VAL A 59 3.88 12.80 6.80
N LEU A 60 3.28 13.12 7.94
CA LEU A 60 1.96 13.74 7.98
C LEU A 60 1.95 15.08 7.24
N VAL A 61 2.95 15.93 7.51
CA VAL A 61 3.07 17.24 6.85
C VAL A 61 3.25 17.08 5.35
N LEU A 62 4.14 16.17 4.94
CA LEU A 62 4.43 15.94 3.53
C LEU A 62 3.22 15.40 2.77
N ALA A 63 2.54 14.42 3.34
CA ALA A 63 1.35 13.83 2.70
C ALA A 63 0.23 14.84 2.52
N ARG A 64 0.06 15.76 3.47
CA ARG A 64 -0.89 16.86 3.35
C ARG A 64 -0.55 17.79 2.19
N ARG A 65 0.73 18.02 1.94
CA ARG A 65 1.17 18.84 0.80
C ARG A 65 0.79 18.20 -0.54
N PHE A 66 0.73 16.87 -0.60
CA PHE A 66 0.26 16.14 -1.78
C PHE A 66 -1.27 16.16 -1.90
N GLY A 67 -1.98 16.69 -0.90
CA GLY A 67 -3.44 16.71 -0.88
C GLY A 67 -4.06 15.36 -0.49
N PHE A 68 -3.29 14.47 0.12
CA PHE A 68 -3.77 13.16 0.56
C PHE A 68 -4.39 13.23 1.95
N THR A 69 -5.34 12.34 2.22
CA THR A 69 -5.90 12.15 3.57
C THR A 69 -4.84 11.49 4.45
N VAL A 70 -4.71 11.96 5.69
CA VAL A 70 -3.73 11.42 6.63
C VAL A 70 -4.43 10.92 7.88
N LEU A 71 -4.04 9.73 8.32
CA LEU A 71 -4.44 9.15 9.60
C LEU A 71 -3.18 8.88 10.43
N VAL A 72 -3.26 9.20 11.71
CA VAL A 72 -2.20 8.87 12.65
C VAL A 72 -2.48 7.51 13.27
N ASN A 73 -1.49 6.63 13.24
CA ASN A 73 -1.53 5.37 13.98
C ASN A 73 -0.96 5.62 15.38
N PRO A 74 -1.80 5.67 16.43
CA PRO A 74 -1.31 5.94 17.78
C PRO A 74 -0.70 4.71 18.46
N PHE A 75 -0.83 3.52 17.84
CA PHE A 75 -0.35 2.26 18.39
C PHE A 75 0.52 1.49 17.39
N PRO A 76 1.64 2.10 16.90
CA PRO A 76 2.49 1.43 15.92
C PRO A 76 3.11 0.12 16.45
N GLU A 77 3.23 0.00 17.76
CA GLU A 77 3.71 -1.21 18.43
C GLU A 77 2.76 -2.41 18.25
N TRP A 78 1.51 -2.17 17.84
CA TRP A 78 0.56 -3.26 17.55
C TRP A 78 0.85 -3.94 16.21
N GLY A 79 1.84 -3.43 15.44
CA GLY A 79 2.28 -4.02 14.19
C GLY A 79 1.52 -3.53 12.96
N ALA A 80 1.86 -4.11 11.82
CA ALA A 80 1.30 -3.71 10.52
C ALA A 80 -0.21 -3.85 10.46
N SER A 81 -0.79 -4.81 11.18
CA SER A 81 -2.23 -5.06 11.17
C SER A 81 -3.04 -3.84 11.56
N HIS A 82 -2.54 -3.01 12.49
CA HIS A 82 -3.28 -1.83 12.92
C HIS A 82 -3.30 -0.75 11.85
N THR A 83 -2.20 -0.57 11.13
CA THR A 83 -2.13 0.36 9.99
C THR A 83 -3.09 -0.10 8.88
N VAL A 84 -3.10 -1.39 8.56
CA VAL A 84 -4.02 -1.97 7.57
C VAL A 84 -5.47 -1.73 8.00
N ARG A 85 -5.77 -1.97 9.27
CA ARG A 85 -7.12 -1.78 9.82
C ARG A 85 -7.58 -0.33 9.70
N LEU A 86 -6.78 0.62 10.16
CA LEU A 86 -7.12 2.04 10.12
C LEU A 86 -7.41 2.51 8.70
N GLY A 87 -6.54 2.17 7.77
CA GLY A 87 -6.70 2.55 6.37
C GLY A 87 -7.89 1.89 5.69
N THR A 88 -8.10 0.60 5.96
CA THR A 88 -9.22 -0.14 5.37
C THR A 88 -10.56 0.38 5.89
N GLU A 89 -10.67 0.61 7.19
CA GLU A 89 -11.90 1.17 7.78
C GLU A 89 -12.22 2.56 7.23
N ALA A 90 -11.18 3.39 7.02
CA ALA A 90 -11.35 4.74 6.48
C ALA A 90 -11.85 4.75 5.04
N MET A 91 -11.62 3.67 4.30
CA MET A 91 -12.00 3.55 2.89
C MET A 91 -12.94 2.36 2.66
N ALA A 92 -13.74 2.01 3.67
CA ALA A 92 -14.65 0.86 3.61
C ALA A 92 -15.75 1.01 2.55
N ASP A 93 -15.98 2.23 2.07
CA ASP A 93 -16.94 2.52 1.00
C ASP A 93 -16.36 2.31 -0.40
N CYS A 94 -15.07 2.02 -0.51
CA CYS A 94 -14.46 1.67 -1.80
C CYS A 94 -14.75 0.22 -2.18
N ASP A 95 -14.72 -0.06 -3.48
CA ASP A 95 -14.91 -1.43 -4.02
C ASP A 95 -13.64 -2.27 -3.88
N ALA A 96 -12.50 -1.60 -3.79
CA ALA A 96 -11.19 -2.21 -3.63
C ALA A 96 -10.22 -1.19 -3.06
N ILE A 97 -9.10 -1.68 -2.51
CA ILE A 97 -8.02 -0.82 -2.02
C ILE A 97 -6.68 -1.38 -2.51
N LEU A 98 -5.85 -0.49 -3.04
CA LEU A 98 -4.44 -0.79 -3.31
C LEU A 98 -3.65 -0.48 -2.03
N TYR A 99 -2.89 -1.47 -1.56
CA TYR A 99 -2.06 -1.36 -0.35
C TYR A 99 -0.60 -1.23 -0.78
N GLN A 100 -0.04 -0.05 -0.52
CA GLN A 100 1.33 0.31 -0.92
C GLN A 100 2.20 0.51 0.30
N VAL A 101 3.37 -0.15 0.31
CA VAL A 101 4.42 0.12 1.29
C VAL A 101 5.20 1.38 0.89
N ALA A 102 5.94 1.95 1.83
CA ALA A 102 6.61 3.23 1.60
C ALA A 102 8.11 3.11 1.37
N ASP A 103 8.64 1.89 1.25
CA ASP A 103 10.07 1.62 1.17
C ASP A 103 10.53 0.97 -0.14
N GLN A 104 9.77 1.18 -1.22
CA GLN A 104 10.13 0.71 -2.57
C GLN A 104 10.47 1.92 -3.46
N PRO A 105 11.70 2.46 -3.38
CA PRO A 105 12.04 3.71 -4.07
C PRO A 105 12.09 3.60 -5.59
N LEU A 106 12.20 2.41 -6.15
CA LEU A 106 12.29 2.21 -7.60
C LEU A 106 10.94 1.86 -8.23
N LEU A 107 9.88 1.77 -7.43
CA LEU A 107 8.53 1.56 -7.95
C LEU A 107 8.12 2.74 -8.83
N ARG A 108 7.56 2.46 -10.00
CA ARG A 108 7.21 3.48 -10.99
C ARG A 108 5.71 3.75 -10.99
N ARG A 109 5.36 5.03 -11.15
CA ARG A 109 3.96 5.46 -11.23
C ARG A 109 3.21 4.76 -12.36
N GLU A 110 3.87 4.60 -13.52
CA GLU A 110 3.28 3.91 -14.68
C GLU A 110 2.95 2.46 -14.37
N SER A 111 3.76 1.80 -13.56
CA SER A 111 3.52 0.41 -13.15
C SER A 111 2.34 0.32 -12.21
N VAL A 112 2.19 1.25 -11.28
CA VAL A 112 1.02 1.31 -10.40
C VAL A 112 -0.25 1.55 -11.21
N ARG A 113 -0.20 2.49 -12.16
CA ARG A 113 -1.33 2.76 -13.06
C ARG A 113 -1.71 1.51 -13.85
N ALA A 114 -0.72 0.80 -14.38
CA ALA A 114 -0.96 -0.42 -15.14
C ALA A 114 -1.56 -1.54 -14.28
N GLU A 115 -1.12 -1.67 -13.04
CA GLU A 115 -1.71 -2.63 -12.10
C GLU A 115 -3.18 -2.31 -11.81
N VAL A 116 -3.50 -1.04 -11.61
CA VAL A 116 -4.89 -0.61 -11.40
C VAL A 116 -5.76 -0.93 -12.62
N GLU A 117 -5.25 -0.65 -13.82
CA GLU A 117 -5.96 -0.98 -15.07
C GLU A 117 -6.17 -2.49 -15.21
N PHE A 118 -5.16 -3.28 -14.87
CA PHE A 118 -5.26 -4.73 -14.87
C PHE A 118 -6.34 -5.19 -13.89
N PHE A 119 -6.36 -4.63 -12.68
CA PHE A 119 -7.38 -4.95 -11.67
C PHE A 119 -8.79 -4.62 -12.18
N ARG A 120 -8.97 -3.50 -12.87
CA ARG A 120 -10.29 -3.12 -13.40
C ARG A 120 -10.85 -4.16 -14.37
N ARG A 121 -9.98 -4.89 -15.05
CA ARG A 121 -10.37 -6.00 -15.95
C ARG A 121 -10.58 -7.31 -15.20
N HIS A 122 -10.13 -7.39 -13.94
CA HIS A 122 -10.21 -8.58 -13.10
C HIS A 122 -10.65 -8.22 -11.69
N PRO A 123 -11.82 -7.55 -11.51
CA PRO A 123 -12.16 -6.89 -10.24
C PRO A 123 -12.53 -7.84 -9.11
N ASP A 124 -12.65 -9.13 -9.38
CA ASP A 124 -12.92 -10.17 -8.39
C ASP A 124 -11.64 -10.84 -7.87
N ARG A 125 -10.49 -10.49 -8.42
CA ARG A 125 -9.20 -11.10 -8.07
C ARG A 125 -8.43 -10.26 -7.06
N ILE A 126 -7.61 -10.90 -6.26
CA ILE A 126 -6.53 -10.22 -5.55
C ILE A 126 -5.39 -10.07 -6.55
N VAL A 127 -4.95 -8.84 -6.79
CA VAL A 127 -3.86 -8.57 -7.72
C VAL A 127 -2.64 -8.09 -6.95
N ALA A 128 -1.51 -8.73 -7.15
CA ALA A 128 -0.24 -8.33 -6.54
C ALA A 128 0.81 -8.17 -7.62
N MET A 129 1.65 -7.16 -7.49
CA MET A 129 2.84 -7.08 -8.32
C MET A 129 3.78 -8.23 -8.00
N GLY A 130 4.47 -8.73 -9.01
CA GLY A 130 5.39 -9.84 -8.81
C GLY A 130 6.36 -9.99 -9.96
N HIS A 131 7.31 -10.92 -9.81
CA HIS A 131 8.26 -11.27 -10.85
C HIS A 131 8.68 -12.72 -10.67
N GLY A 132 8.63 -13.47 -11.77
CA GLY A 132 9.09 -14.87 -11.79
C GLY A 132 8.37 -15.75 -10.77
N GLY A 133 7.08 -15.51 -10.53
CA GLY A 133 6.28 -16.27 -9.57
C GLY A 133 6.44 -15.80 -8.12
N VAL A 134 7.30 -14.81 -7.87
CA VAL A 134 7.51 -14.26 -6.53
C VAL A 134 6.68 -13.00 -6.36
N ARG A 135 5.82 -13.02 -5.34
CA ARG A 135 4.89 -11.94 -5.03
C ARG A 135 5.59 -10.80 -4.28
N GLY A 136 5.20 -9.55 -4.60
CA GLY A 136 5.65 -8.36 -3.92
C GLY A 136 4.50 -7.37 -3.69
N ASN A 137 4.84 -6.11 -3.57
CA ASN A 137 3.90 -5.01 -3.35
C ASN A 137 4.00 -4.00 -4.49
N PRO A 138 2.95 -3.17 -4.72
CA PRO A 138 1.68 -3.13 -4.02
C PRO A 138 0.72 -4.25 -4.41
N CYS A 139 -0.31 -4.44 -3.56
CA CYS A 139 -1.38 -5.42 -3.79
C CYS A 139 -2.72 -4.71 -3.78
N ILE A 140 -3.67 -5.20 -4.60
CA ILE A 140 -5.04 -4.69 -4.64
C ILE A 140 -5.98 -5.79 -4.14
N PHE A 141 -6.80 -5.46 -3.13
CA PHE A 141 -7.80 -6.38 -2.57
C PHE A 141 -9.20 -5.87 -2.85
N PRO A 142 -10.08 -6.71 -3.41
CA PRO A 142 -11.51 -6.40 -3.47
C PRO A 142 -12.14 -6.27 -2.08
N ALA A 143 -13.23 -5.53 -1.97
CA ALA A 143 -13.90 -5.24 -0.70
C ALA A 143 -14.33 -6.48 0.08
N ARG A 144 -14.58 -7.60 -0.60
CA ARG A 144 -14.97 -8.83 0.10
C ARG A 144 -13.91 -9.35 1.07
N TYR A 145 -12.65 -8.90 0.92
CA TYR A 145 -11.54 -9.26 1.83
C TYR A 145 -11.33 -8.25 2.96
N PHE A 146 -12.06 -7.13 2.96
CA PHE A 146 -11.91 -6.11 4.00
C PHE A 146 -12.18 -6.66 5.40
N PRO A 147 -13.19 -7.53 5.63
CA PRO A 147 -13.38 -8.10 6.96
C PRO A 147 -12.16 -8.88 7.47
N GLU A 148 -11.50 -9.64 6.59
CA GLU A 148 -10.27 -10.37 6.98
C GLU A 148 -9.11 -9.42 7.23
N LEU A 149 -8.97 -8.38 6.40
CA LEU A 149 -7.90 -7.39 6.56
C LEU A 149 -8.05 -6.61 7.86
N THR A 150 -9.27 -6.27 8.25
CA THR A 150 -9.52 -5.53 9.51
C THR A 150 -9.47 -6.42 10.74
N ALA A 151 -9.49 -7.74 10.56
CA ALA A 151 -9.40 -8.71 11.65
C ALA A 151 -7.97 -9.22 11.91
N LEU A 152 -6.98 -8.78 11.12
CA LEU A 152 -5.59 -9.16 11.31
C LEU A 152 -5.06 -8.63 12.65
N GLU A 153 -4.12 -9.38 13.23
CA GLU A 153 -3.50 -9.03 14.51
C GLU A 153 -1.98 -9.08 14.41
N GLY A 154 -1.31 -8.34 15.26
CA GLY A 154 0.14 -8.35 15.35
C GLY A 154 0.81 -7.76 14.10
N ASP A 155 2.01 -8.22 13.82
CA ASP A 155 2.79 -7.69 12.70
C ASP A 155 2.50 -8.46 11.40
N HIS A 156 1.21 -8.59 11.09
CA HIS A 156 0.71 -9.23 9.88
C HIS A 156 -0.02 -8.22 9.01
N GLY A 157 0.24 -8.27 7.71
CA GLY A 157 -0.43 -7.46 6.71
C GLY A 157 -1.19 -8.32 5.71
N GLY A 158 -1.44 -7.77 4.53
CA GLY A 158 -2.21 -8.43 3.47
C GLY A 158 -1.68 -9.80 3.06
N SER A 159 -0.39 -10.07 3.26
CA SER A 159 0.20 -11.39 2.96
C SER A 159 -0.50 -12.53 3.69
N ALA A 160 -0.96 -12.30 4.91
CA ALA A 160 -1.68 -13.33 5.67
C ALA A 160 -3.02 -13.68 5.01
N VAL A 161 -3.71 -12.69 4.45
CA VAL A 161 -4.96 -12.91 3.73
C VAL A 161 -4.69 -13.63 2.40
N ILE A 162 -3.65 -13.23 1.68
CA ILE A 162 -3.29 -13.87 0.41
C ILE A 162 -3.02 -15.36 0.60
N ARG A 163 -2.31 -15.75 1.68
CA ARG A 163 -2.01 -17.15 1.96
C ARG A 163 -3.26 -18.02 2.14
N ARG A 164 -4.36 -17.41 2.58
CA ARG A 164 -5.65 -18.13 2.74
C ARG A 164 -6.41 -18.22 1.43
N HIS A 165 -6.04 -17.41 0.42
CA HIS A 165 -6.79 -17.24 -0.82
C HIS A 165 -5.88 -17.24 -2.05
N GLU A 166 -4.90 -18.14 -2.09
CA GLU A 166 -3.93 -18.20 -3.20
C GLU A 166 -4.60 -18.49 -4.54
N ASP A 167 -5.71 -19.21 -4.54
CA ASP A 167 -6.51 -19.48 -5.72
C ASP A 167 -7.16 -18.22 -6.31
N ALA A 168 -7.33 -17.18 -5.50
CA ALA A 168 -7.87 -15.89 -5.92
C ALA A 168 -6.79 -14.89 -6.36
N LEU A 169 -5.51 -15.23 -6.18
CA LEU A 169 -4.40 -14.34 -6.47
C LEU A 169 -4.03 -14.39 -7.95
N THR A 170 -3.80 -13.22 -8.54
CA THR A 170 -3.18 -13.06 -9.87
C THR A 170 -1.99 -12.13 -9.72
N LEU A 171 -0.84 -12.55 -10.24
CA LEU A 171 0.35 -11.72 -10.24
C LEU A 171 0.35 -10.81 -11.47
N PHE A 172 0.67 -9.54 -11.23
CA PHE A 172 0.94 -8.56 -12.27
C PHE A 172 2.46 -8.44 -12.41
N GLU A 173 2.97 -8.94 -13.53
CA GLU A 173 4.43 -9.02 -13.76
C GLU A 173 5.04 -7.63 -13.95
N ILE A 174 6.09 -7.33 -13.19
CA ILE A 174 6.90 -6.12 -13.36
C ILE A 174 8.39 -6.46 -13.22
N SER A 175 9.23 -5.46 -13.45
CA SER A 175 10.69 -5.59 -13.27
C SER A 175 11.01 -5.89 -11.80
N PRO A 176 11.96 -6.79 -11.52
CA PRO A 176 12.32 -7.11 -10.13
C PRO A 176 12.90 -5.91 -9.37
N ASP A 177 13.49 -4.94 -10.07
CA ASP A 177 14.03 -3.74 -9.43
C ASP A 177 12.93 -2.92 -8.74
N GLU A 178 11.74 -2.84 -9.36
CA GLU A 178 10.62 -2.09 -8.80
C GLU A 178 10.09 -2.70 -7.51
N LEU A 179 10.31 -4.00 -7.30
CA LEU A 179 9.84 -4.73 -6.12
C LEU A 179 10.80 -4.61 -4.93
N ARG A 180 11.98 -4.06 -5.15
CA ARG A 180 13.04 -4.05 -4.13
C ARG A 180 12.72 -3.07 -3.02
N ASP A 181 12.75 -3.58 -1.78
CA ASP A 181 12.65 -2.77 -0.56
C ASP A 181 14.01 -2.19 -0.21
N VAL A 182 14.01 -1.05 0.47
CA VAL A 182 15.20 -0.61 1.17
C VAL A 182 15.30 -1.41 2.46
N ASP A 183 16.28 -2.30 2.48
CA ASP A 183 16.60 -3.11 3.63
C ASP A 183 17.96 -2.67 4.15
N THR A 184 18.14 -2.68 5.45
CA THR A 184 19.42 -2.28 6.07
C THR A 184 20.40 -3.40 6.13
#